data_bcc9fabf4fd7de46141b7233abdd6c43
#
_entry.id   bcc9fabf4fd7de46141b7233abdd6c43
#
_cell.length_a   1.000
_cell.length_b   1.000
_cell.length_c   1.000
_cell.angle_alpha   90.00
_cell.angle_beta   90.00
_cell.angle_gamma   90.00
#
_symmetry.space_group_name_H-M   'P 1'
#
loop_
_entity.id
_entity.type
_entity.pdbx_description
1 polymer ?
#
loop_
_entity_poly.entity_id
_entity_poly.type
_entity_poly.pdbx_seq_one_letter_code
_entity_poly.pdbx_strand_id
1 'polypeptide(L)'
;MDTERASPRYSDLDVWAPLDIVEAMIEGQFTAVAAVRAARFALLEAALAAAERLRSGGRLVYVGAGTSGRLAVQDGAELVPTFSWPQERLLLFIAGGRNALLQSVEGAEDAVDQAARLTQQHDIGSADVVIAVAASGTTPFTLSCLTEAKRRGALTIGVANNRDTPILNEADHAVMLDTGAEPIAGSTRMKAGTAQRITLNVFSSLVMILLGRVYDGLMVDLQAVSQKLVRRSEGILTRLTGSSGEQAREALHRAHGNVKLAVLLLHGCDVKEATDVLHRAGGQLRVALADIGKPGPKPNDLDDLPTS
;
A
#
# COMPACT_ATOMS: atom_id res chain seq x y z
N MET A 1 -13.98 -22.72 -6.28
CA MET A 1 -13.22 -21.71 -5.53
C MET A 1 -13.10 -22.15 -4.08
N ASP A 2 -11.90 -22.12 -3.52
CA ASP A 2 -11.67 -22.58 -2.13
C ASP A 2 -12.38 -21.70 -1.12
N THR A 3 -12.47 -20.40 -1.36
CA THR A 3 -13.16 -19.44 -0.49
C THR A 3 -14.68 -19.67 -0.39
N GLU A 4 -15.30 -20.31 -1.39
CA GLU A 4 -16.73 -20.62 -1.43
C GLU A 4 -17.06 -21.98 -0.82
N ARG A 5 -16.05 -22.82 -0.61
CA ARG A 5 -16.24 -24.18 -0.13
C ARG A 5 -16.59 -24.19 1.36
N ALA A 6 -17.65 -24.92 1.71
CA ALA A 6 -17.93 -25.26 3.11
C ALA A 6 -16.83 -26.19 3.64
N SER A 7 -16.21 -25.82 4.76
CA SER A 7 -15.17 -26.62 5.39
C SER A 7 -15.78 -27.57 6.43
N PRO A 8 -15.49 -28.89 6.37
CA PRO A 8 -15.93 -29.82 7.41
C PRO A 8 -15.48 -29.44 8.82
N ARG A 9 -14.39 -28.68 8.94
CA ARG A 9 -13.87 -28.18 10.21
C ARG A 9 -14.88 -27.27 10.94
N TYR A 10 -15.75 -26.60 10.22
CA TYR A 10 -16.72 -25.65 10.75
C TYR A 10 -18.17 -26.17 10.62
N SER A 11 -18.34 -27.49 10.48
CA SER A 11 -19.68 -28.10 10.49
C SER A 11 -20.37 -27.76 11.80
N ASP A 12 -21.66 -27.46 11.69
CA ASP A 12 -22.52 -27.14 12.84
C ASP A 12 -22.00 -25.96 13.71
N LEU A 13 -21.26 -25.02 13.09
CA LEU A 13 -20.68 -23.85 13.78
C LEU A 13 -21.72 -23.04 14.56
N ASP A 14 -22.95 -22.98 14.06
CA ASP A 14 -24.07 -22.24 14.64
C ASP A 14 -24.57 -22.80 15.99
N VAL A 15 -24.24 -24.05 16.30
CA VAL A 15 -24.60 -24.69 17.59
C VAL A 15 -23.40 -24.89 18.51
N TRP A 16 -22.21 -24.43 18.14
CA TRP A 16 -21.03 -24.50 19.01
C TRP A 16 -21.18 -23.56 20.22
N ALA A 17 -20.46 -23.83 21.29
CA ALA A 17 -20.39 -22.87 22.38
C ALA A 17 -19.79 -21.53 21.88
N PRO A 18 -20.32 -20.37 22.32
CA PRO A 18 -19.84 -19.07 21.80
C PRO A 18 -18.34 -18.87 21.91
N LEU A 19 -17.70 -19.37 22.95
CA LEU A 19 -16.23 -19.28 23.10
C LEU A 19 -15.51 -20.09 22.03
N ASP A 20 -15.99 -21.27 21.70
CA ASP A 20 -15.38 -22.12 20.67
C ASP A 20 -15.51 -21.50 19.28
N ILE A 21 -16.62 -20.80 19.02
CA ILE A 21 -16.81 -20.01 17.78
C ILE A 21 -15.77 -18.87 17.72
N VAL A 22 -15.56 -18.15 18.82
CA VAL A 22 -14.58 -17.05 18.89
C VAL A 22 -13.16 -17.60 18.63
N GLU A 23 -12.78 -18.67 19.31
CA GLU A 23 -11.46 -19.31 19.16
C GLU A 23 -11.24 -19.79 17.71
N ALA A 24 -12.23 -20.47 17.10
CA ALA A 24 -12.16 -20.91 15.72
C ALA A 24 -11.99 -19.75 14.72
N MET A 25 -12.69 -18.63 14.96
CA MET A 25 -12.57 -17.43 14.13
C MET A 25 -11.19 -16.76 14.27
N ILE A 26 -10.68 -16.64 15.50
CA ILE A 26 -9.34 -16.08 15.77
C ILE A 26 -8.26 -16.96 15.12
N GLU A 27 -8.33 -18.27 15.35
CA GLU A 27 -7.38 -19.22 14.75
C GLU A 27 -7.35 -19.13 13.22
N GLY A 28 -8.53 -18.94 12.61
CA GLY A 28 -8.63 -18.69 11.18
C GLY A 28 -7.83 -17.47 10.69
N GLN A 29 -7.68 -16.43 11.52
CA GLN A 29 -6.90 -15.23 11.13
C GLN A 29 -5.39 -15.51 11.05
N PHE A 30 -4.85 -16.47 11.80
CA PHE A 30 -3.45 -16.88 11.64
C PHE A 30 -3.16 -17.44 10.24
N THR A 31 -4.14 -18.10 9.62
CA THR A 31 -4.04 -18.56 8.23
C THR A 31 -3.88 -17.39 7.26
N ALA A 32 -4.57 -16.27 7.51
CA ALA A 32 -4.42 -15.06 6.69
C ALA A 32 -2.99 -14.51 6.74
N VAL A 33 -2.38 -14.44 7.94
CA VAL A 33 -0.98 -14.02 8.10
C VAL A 33 -0.03 -14.98 7.39
N ALA A 34 -0.25 -16.29 7.55
CA ALA A 34 0.56 -17.33 6.90
C ALA A 34 0.50 -17.23 5.36
N ALA A 35 -0.69 -16.97 4.80
CA ALA A 35 -0.87 -16.79 3.35
C ALA A 35 -0.08 -15.59 2.82
N VAL A 36 -0.09 -14.46 3.52
CA VAL A 36 0.72 -13.28 3.13
C VAL A 36 2.21 -13.59 3.22
N ARG A 37 2.65 -14.28 4.29
CA ARG A 37 4.05 -14.70 4.43
C ARG A 37 4.48 -15.64 3.30
N ALA A 38 3.63 -16.54 2.85
CA ALA A 38 3.91 -17.41 1.72
C ALA A 38 4.07 -16.60 0.42
N ALA A 39 3.24 -15.57 0.21
CA ALA A 39 3.26 -14.71 -0.97
C ALA A 39 4.36 -13.62 -0.95
N ARG A 40 5.23 -13.57 0.07
CA ARG A 40 6.17 -12.46 0.30
C ARG A 40 7.09 -12.13 -0.89
N PHE A 41 7.52 -13.12 -1.65
CA PHE A 41 8.41 -12.89 -2.81
C PHE A 41 7.65 -12.26 -3.98
N ALA A 42 6.45 -12.75 -4.30
CA ALA A 42 5.59 -12.13 -5.31
C ALA A 42 5.22 -10.69 -4.93
N LEU A 43 4.95 -10.46 -3.63
CA LEU A 43 4.68 -9.13 -3.09
C LEU A 43 5.90 -8.20 -3.21
N LEU A 44 7.10 -8.71 -2.93
CA LEU A 44 8.34 -7.95 -3.08
C LEU A 44 8.58 -7.54 -4.55
N GLU A 45 8.47 -8.47 -5.48
CA GLU A 45 8.65 -8.19 -6.92
C GLU A 45 7.65 -7.16 -7.43
N ALA A 46 6.38 -7.30 -7.04
CA ALA A 46 5.33 -6.33 -7.37
C ALA A 46 5.65 -4.93 -6.81
N ALA A 47 6.12 -4.85 -5.56
CA ALA A 47 6.46 -3.57 -4.93
C ALA A 47 7.69 -2.91 -5.56
N LEU A 48 8.71 -3.68 -5.94
CA LEU A 48 9.90 -3.18 -6.64
C LEU A 48 9.54 -2.59 -8.00
N ALA A 49 8.76 -3.32 -8.80
CA ALA A 49 8.29 -2.86 -10.11
C ALA A 49 7.39 -1.61 -9.99
N ALA A 50 6.51 -1.59 -9.00
CA ALA A 50 5.66 -0.43 -8.72
C ALA A 50 6.49 0.80 -8.33
N ALA A 51 7.46 0.65 -7.42
CA ALA A 51 8.31 1.75 -6.98
C ALA A 51 9.12 2.36 -8.13
N GLU A 52 9.64 1.53 -9.04
CA GLU A 52 10.34 1.99 -10.24
C GLU A 52 9.43 2.84 -11.12
N ARG A 53 8.23 2.34 -11.44
CA ARG A 53 7.24 3.06 -12.25
C ARG A 53 6.80 4.37 -11.62
N LEU A 54 6.52 4.36 -10.32
CA LEU A 54 6.06 5.52 -9.57
C LEU A 54 7.17 6.57 -9.36
N ARG A 55 8.44 6.19 -9.35
CA ARG A 55 9.58 7.13 -9.26
C ARG A 55 9.59 8.10 -10.43
N SER A 56 9.17 7.66 -11.60
CA SER A 56 9.09 8.45 -12.84
C SER A 56 7.83 9.34 -12.94
N GLY A 57 7.07 9.51 -11.85
CA GLY A 57 5.90 10.39 -11.83
C GLY A 57 4.55 9.70 -12.01
N GLY A 58 4.50 8.38 -12.16
CA GLY A 58 3.27 7.60 -12.33
C GLY A 58 2.30 7.68 -11.16
N ARG A 59 1.05 7.26 -11.40
CA ARG A 59 -0.04 7.24 -10.42
C ARG A 59 -0.27 5.84 -9.88
N LEU A 60 -0.72 5.75 -8.64
CA LEU A 60 -1.15 4.51 -8.01
C LEU A 60 -2.68 4.41 -8.08
N VAL A 61 -3.18 3.34 -8.65
CA VAL A 61 -4.60 3.09 -8.89
C VAL A 61 -5.02 1.84 -8.15
N TYR A 62 -5.95 1.97 -7.22
CA TYR A 62 -6.55 0.85 -6.50
C TYR A 62 -7.91 0.51 -7.13
N VAL A 63 -8.13 -0.78 -7.37
CA VAL A 63 -9.37 -1.27 -8.01
C VAL A 63 -9.93 -2.47 -7.24
N GLY A 64 -11.23 -2.45 -6.96
CA GLY A 64 -11.90 -3.59 -6.32
C GLY A 64 -13.40 -3.41 -6.20
N ALA A 65 -14.08 -4.47 -5.73
CA ALA A 65 -15.50 -4.46 -5.42
C ALA A 65 -15.75 -4.96 -4.00
N GLY A 66 -16.87 -4.61 -3.40
CA GLY A 66 -17.30 -5.07 -2.08
C GLY A 66 -16.25 -4.84 -1.00
N THR A 67 -15.95 -5.87 -0.20
CA THR A 67 -14.93 -5.80 0.88
C THR A 67 -13.54 -5.51 0.30
N SER A 68 -13.14 -6.17 -0.78
CA SER A 68 -11.83 -5.95 -1.42
C SER A 68 -11.65 -4.50 -1.86
N GLY A 69 -12.69 -3.91 -2.48
CA GLY A 69 -12.68 -2.50 -2.87
C GLY A 69 -12.60 -1.54 -1.69
N ARG A 70 -13.33 -1.81 -0.59
CA ARG A 70 -13.25 -1.00 0.63
C ARG A 70 -11.88 -1.03 1.27
N LEU A 71 -11.24 -2.20 1.33
CA LEU A 71 -9.88 -2.35 1.85
C LEU A 71 -8.85 -1.62 0.98
N ALA A 72 -8.99 -1.70 -0.33
CA ALA A 72 -8.16 -1.00 -1.28
C ALA A 72 -8.28 0.53 -1.14
N VAL A 73 -9.52 1.05 -1.03
CA VAL A 73 -9.77 2.48 -0.77
C VAL A 73 -9.21 2.92 0.57
N GLN A 74 -9.36 2.11 1.61
CA GLN A 74 -8.84 2.41 2.94
C GLN A 74 -7.31 2.53 2.92
N ASP A 75 -6.60 1.58 2.33
CA ASP A 75 -5.14 1.60 2.24
C ASP A 75 -4.65 2.81 1.44
N GLY A 76 -5.24 3.07 0.27
CA GLY A 76 -4.89 4.21 -0.56
C GLY A 76 -5.15 5.55 0.12
N ALA A 77 -6.27 5.71 0.82
CA ALA A 77 -6.62 6.94 1.53
C ALA A 77 -5.60 7.30 2.63
N GLU A 78 -4.96 6.31 3.26
CA GLU A 78 -3.94 6.52 4.29
C GLU A 78 -2.59 7.01 3.73
N LEU A 79 -2.32 6.86 2.43
CA LEU A 79 -1.04 7.28 1.83
C LEU A 79 -0.84 8.80 1.87
N VAL A 80 -1.91 9.56 1.71
CA VAL A 80 -1.87 11.03 1.71
C VAL A 80 -1.46 11.58 3.08
N PRO A 81 -2.16 11.26 4.20
CA PRO A 81 -1.80 11.78 5.52
C PRO A 81 -0.53 11.17 6.09
N THR A 82 -0.17 9.93 5.70
CA THR A 82 0.97 9.20 6.28
C THR A 82 2.28 9.54 5.57
N PHE A 83 2.25 9.57 4.25
CA PHE A 83 3.47 9.71 3.44
C PHE A 83 3.45 10.97 2.55
N SER A 84 2.46 11.86 2.70
CA SER A 84 2.25 13.00 1.80
C SER A 84 2.24 12.60 0.32
N TRP A 85 1.64 11.43 0.02
CA TRP A 85 1.46 11.02 -1.36
C TRP A 85 0.58 12.05 -2.08
N PRO A 86 0.96 12.57 -3.25
CA PRO A 86 0.17 13.58 -3.95
C PRO A 86 -1.22 13.02 -4.31
N GLN A 87 -2.27 13.79 -3.97
CA GLN A 87 -3.66 13.36 -4.19
C GLN A 87 -3.94 13.11 -5.67
N GLU A 88 -3.35 13.90 -6.56
CA GLU A 88 -3.45 13.76 -8.01
C GLU A 88 -2.76 12.52 -8.57
N ARG A 89 -1.92 11.89 -7.77
CA ARG A 89 -1.23 10.63 -8.10
C ARG A 89 -1.88 9.40 -7.47
N LEU A 90 -3.09 9.55 -6.93
CA LEU A 90 -3.84 8.46 -6.30
C LEU A 90 -5.24 8.38 -6.91
N LEU A 91 -5.59 7.21 -7.43
CA LEU A 91 -6.92 6.91 -7.95
C LEU A 91 -7.50 5.71 -7.21
N LEU A 92 -8.75 5.83 -6.79
CA LEU A 92 -9.45 4.83 -5.98
C LEU A 92 -10.75 4.43 -6.70
N PHE A 93 -10.76 3.26 -7.35
CA PHE A 93 -11.90 2.73 -8.09
C PHE A 93 -12.57 1.61 -7.31
N ILE A 94 -13.75 1.87 -6.82
CA ILE A 94 -14.60 0.86 -6.20
C ILE A 94 -15.89 0.69 -7.01
N ALA A 95 -16.26 -0.55 -7.28
CA ALA A 95 -17.52 -0.86 -7.95
C ALA A 95 -18.71 -0.25 -7.18
N GLY A 96 -19.59 0.49 -7.88
CA GLY A 96 -20.67 1.25 -7.26
C GLY A 96 -20.25 2.63 -6.71
N GLY A 97 -18.98 3.03 -6.88
CA GLY A 97 -18.48 4.36 -6.52
C GLY A 97 -18.50 4.63 -5.01
N ARG A 98 -18.56 5.92 -4.63
CA ARG A 98 -18.50 6.36 -3.22
C ARG A 98 -19.57 5.74 -2.32
N ASN A 99 -20.75 5.47 -2.85
CA ASN A 99 -21.83 4.88 -2.07
C ASN A 99 -21.49 3.46 -1.59
N ALA A 100 -20.71 2.71 -2.38
CA ALA A 100 -20.27 1.36 -2.05
C ALA A 100 -19.33 1.29 -0.83
N LEU A 101 -18.79 2.41 -0.35
CA LEU A 101 -18.02 2.48 0.89
C LEU A 101 -18.88 2.25 2.13
N LEU A 102 -20.12 2.71 2.11
CA LEU A 102 -21.03 2.69 3.27
C LEU A 102 -22.09 1.61 3.18
N GLN A 103 -22.50 1.23 1.97
CA GLN A 103 -23.58 0.26 1.74
C GLN A 103 -23.27 -0.66 0.57
N SER A 104 -23.97 -1.78 0.47
CA SER A 104 -23.90 -2.66 -0.68
C SER A 104 -24.63 -2.02 -1.86
N VAL A 105 -24.02 -2.04 -3.05
CA VAL A 105 -24.65 -1.59 -4.30
C VAL A 105 -24.84 -2.82 -5.16
N GLU A 106 -26.09 -3.25 -5.35
CA GLU A 106 -26.42 -4.44 -6.11
C GLU A 106 -25.94 -4.32 -7.58
N GLY A 107 -25.43 -5.43 -8.13
CA GLY A 107 -24.95 -5.51 -9.51
C GLY A 107 -23.71 -4.66 -9.83
N ALA A 108 -23.17 -3.91 -8.87
CA ALA A 108 -22.00 -3.05 -9.12
C ALA A 108 -20.75 -3.83 -9.53
N GLU A 109 -20.58 -5.04 -8.98
CA GLU A 109 -19.45 -5.91 -9.29
C GLU A 109 -19.46 -6.46 -10.72
N ASP A 110 -20.63 -6.45 -11.39
CA ASP A 110 -20.82 -6.90 -12.77
C ASP A 110 -20.69 -5.75 -13.80
N ALA A 111 -20.45 -4.52 -13.35
CA ALA A 111 -20.46 -3.32 -14.19
C ALA A 111 -19.17 -3.17 -15.05
N VAL A 112 -18.95 -4.09 -15.98
CA VAL A 112 -17.77 -4.16 -16.88
C VAL A 112 -17.56 -2.86 -17.67
N ASP A 113 -18.62 -2.32 -18.26
CA ASP A 113 -18.55 -1.07 -19.05
C ASP A 113 -18.17 0.14 -18.21
N GLN A 114 -18.57 0.18 -16.93
CA GLN A 114 -18.18 1.24 -16.01
C GLN A 114 -16.68 1.18 -15.72
N ALA A 115 -16.16 -0.01 -15.52
CA ALA A 115 -14.75 -0.25 -15.26
C ALA A 115 -13.87 0.23 -16.43
N ALA A 116 -14.21 -0.15 -17.65
CA ALA A 116 -13.51 0.28 -18.87
C ALA A 116 -13.58 1.80 -19.05
N ARG A 117 -14.77 2.41 -18.85
CA ARG A 117 -14.93 3.87 -18.90
C ARG A 117 -14.09 4.60 -17.87
N LEU A 118 -14.00 4.14 -16.62
CA LEU A 118 -13.17 4.76 -15.59
C LEU A 118 -11.70 4.76 -16.01
N THR A 119 -11.20 3.64 -16.53
CA THR A 119 -9.83 3.53 -17.01
C THR A 119 -9.52 4.52 -18.14
N GLN A 120 -10.47 4.71 -19.07
CA GLN A 120 -10.35 5.66 -20.17
C GLN A 120 -10.47 7.11 -19.69
N GLN A 121 -11.48 7.45 -18.88
CA GLN A 121 -11.73 8.81 -18.40
C GLN A 121 -10.58 9.39 -17.58
N HIS A 122 -9.90 8.53 -16.84
CA HIS A 122 -8.72 8.91 -16.06
C HIS A 122 -7.41 8.76 -16.82
N ASP A 123 -7.48 8.44 -18.12
CA ASP A 123 -6.33 8.23 -19.00
C ASP A 123 -5.23 7.36 -18.36
N ILE A 124 -5.64 6.20 -17.84
CA ILE A 124 -4.70 5.22 -17.28
C ILE A 124 -3.80 4.72 -18.39
N GLY A 125 -2.48 4.69 -18.15
CA GLY A 125 -1.51 4.35 -19.18
C GLY A 125 -0.16 3.87 -18.63
N SER A 126 0.85 3.90 -19.48
CA SER A 126 2.16 3.28 -19.24
C SER A 126 2.93 3.81 -18.03
N ALA A 127 2.60 5.00 -17.53
CA ALA A 127 3.20 5.55 -16.31
C ALA A 127 2.58 4.98 -15.02
N ASP A 128 1.35 4.43 -15.09
CA ASP A 128 0.55 4.09 -13.93
C ASP A 128 0.78 2.67 -13.42
N VAL A 129 0.46 2.47 -12.15
CA VAL A 129 0.43 1.17 -11.46
C VAL A 129 -0.99 0.89 -11.00
N VAL A 130 -1.57 -0.23 -11.43
CA VAL A 130 -2.93 -0.63 -11.10
C VAL A 130 -2.91 -1.88 -10.22
N ILE A 131 -3.50 -1.78 -9.03
CA ILE A 131 -3.66 -2.88 -8.09
C ILE A 131 -5.11 -3.31 -8.09
N ALA A 132 -5.38 -4.49 -8.64
CA ALA A 132 -6.69 -5.10 -8.76
C ALA A 132 -6.89 -6.16 -7.67
N VAL A 133 -7.87 -5.95 -6.79
CA VAL A 133 -8.09 -6.80 -5.61
C VAL A 133 -9.47 -7.45 -5.67
N ALA A 134 -9.50 -8.78 -5.69
CA ALA A 134 -10.74 -9.55 -5.60
C ALA A 134 -10.48 -10.91 -4.96
N ALA A 135 -11.19 -11.26 -3.91
CA ALA A 135 -11.03 -12.54 -3.23
C ALA A 135 -11.30 -13.73 -4.17
N SER A 136 -12.35 -13.66 -4.98
CA SER A 136 -12.68 -14.65 -6.00
C SER A 136 -11.64 -14.71 -7.13
N GLY A 137 -11.01 -13.56 -7.44
CA GLY A 137 -10.15 -13.39 -8.60
C GLY A 137 -10.91 -13.36 -9.94
N THR A 138 -12.24 -13.28 -9.92
CA THR A 138 -13.12 -13.33 -11.11
C THR A 138 -14.07 -12.15 -11.24
N THR A 139 -14.11 -11.23 -10.24
CA THR A 139 -15.03 -10.09 -10.20
C THR A 139 -14.97 -9.28 -11.51
N PRO A 140 -16.08 -9.20 -12.29
CA PRO A 140 -16.04 -8.65 -13.65
C PRO A 140 -15.57 -7.19 -13.71
N PHE A 141 -16.06 -6.33 -12.81
CA PHE A 141 -15.60 -4.94 -12.71
C PHE A 141 -14.08 -4.84 -12.52
N THR A 142 -13.53 -5.60 -11.56
CA THR A 142 -12.12 -5.56 -11.20
C THR A 142 -11.25 -6.09 -12.33
N LEU A 143 -11.65 -7.21 -12.94
CA LEU A 143 -10.97 -7.81 -14.08
C LEU A 143 -10.98 -6.89 -15.31
N SER A 144 -12.11 -6.26 -15.61
CA SER A 144 -12.22 -5.32 -16.74
C SER A 144 -11.30 -4.11 -16.58
N CYS A 145 -11.21 -3.53 -15.37
CA CYS A 145 -10.26 -2.45 -15.09
C CYS A 145 -8.82 -2.92 -15.32
N LEU A 146 -8.45 -4.09 -14.80
CA LEU A 146 -7.10 -4.64 -14.93
C LEU A 146 -6.73 -4.88 -16.39
N THR A 147 -7.59 -5.56 -17.15
CA THR A 147 -7.35 -5.90 -18.56
C THR A 147 -7.23 -4.64 -19.41
N GLU A 148 -8.12 -3.66 -19.22
CA GLU A 148 -8.06 -2.40 -19.97
C GLU A 148 -6.81 -1.58 -19.60
N ALA A 149 -6.45 -1.51 -18.32
CA ALA A 149 -5.24 -0.84 -17.87
C ALA A 149 -3.97 -1.48 -18.46
N LYS A 150 -3.90 -2.81 -18.45
CA LYS A 150 -2.79 -3.56 -19.09
C LYS A 150 -2.69 -3.28 -20.58
N ARG A 151 -3.84 -3.32 -21.30
CA ARG A 151 -3.90 -3.01 -22.74
C ARG A 151 -3.36 -1.61 -23.06
N ARG A 152 -3.50 -0.67 -22.12
CA ARG A 152 -3.00 0.71 -22.20
C ARG A 152 -1.55 0.87 -21.70
N GLY A 153 -0.89 -0.23 -21.31
CA GLY A 153 0.51 -0.28 -20.90
C GLY A 153 0.79 0.00 -19.42
N ALA A 154 -0.24 0.13 -18.59
CA ALA A 154 -0.05 0.26 -17.14
C ALA A 154 0.57 -1.01 -16.56
N LEU A 155 1.38 -0.87 -15.51
CA LEU A 155 1.84 -2.00 -14.72
C LEU A 155 0.66 -2.53 -13.89
N THR A 156 0.35 -3.82 -14.01
CA THR A 156 -0.79 -4.42 -13.34
C THR A 156 -0.38 -5.43 -12.26
N ILE A 157 -1.02 -5.32 -11.10
CA ILE A 157 -0.82 -6.20 -9.96
C ILE A 157 -2.17 -6.80 -9.58
N GLY A 158 -2.30 -8.12 -9.67
CA GLY A 158 -3.50 -8.87 -9.30
C GLY A 158 -3.36 -9.49 -7.92
N VAL A 159 -4.35 -9.26 -7.04
CA VAL A 159 -4.40 -9.87 -5.69
C VAL A 159 -5.68 -10.69 -5.58
N ALA A 160 -5.55 -11.99 -5.34
CA ALA A 160 -6.69 -12.89 -5.19
C ALA A 160 -6.45 -13.97 -4.13
N ASN A 161 -7.55 -14.59 -3.65
CA ASN A 161 -7.48 -15.65 -2.63
C ASN A 161 -7.81 -17.05 -3.20
N ASN A 162 -7.98 -17.15 -4.50
CA ASN A 162 -8.18 -18.41 -5.22
C ASN A 162 -7.14 -18.57 -6.32
N ARG A 163 -6.68 -19.81 -6.55
CA ARG A 163 -5.67 -20.15 -7.56
C ARG A 163 -6.26 -20.09 -8.96
N ASP A 164 -5.39 -19.93 -9.95
CA ASP A 164 -5.70 -20.05 -11.38
C ASP A 164 -6.88 -19.16 -11.83
N THR A 165 -6.98 -17.97 -11.25
CA THR A 165 -8.06 -17.04 -11.54
C THR A 165 -7.67 -16.04 -12.63
N PRO A 166 -8.65 -15.49 -13.38
CA PRO A 166 -8.40 -14.52 -14.44
C PRO A 166 -7.55 -13.32 -13.97
N ILE A 167 -7.82 -12.76 -12.79
CA ILE A 167 -7.06 -11.61 -12.27
C ILE A 167 -5.58 -11.97 -12.08
N LEU A 168 -5.26 -13.17 -11.56
CA LEU A 168 -3.87 -13.59 -11.39
C LEU A 168 -3.19 -13.92 -12.71
N ASN A 169 -3.92 -14.51 -13.67
CA ASN A 169 -3.37 -14.91 -14.96
C ASN A 169 -3.12 -13.70 -15.89
N GLU A 170 -3.97 -12.67 -15.79
CA GLU A 170 -3.90 -11.47 -16.62
C GLU A 170 -2.88 -10.45 -16.10
N ALA A 171 -2.66 -10.36 -14.79
CA ALA A 171 -1.77 -9.37 -14.18
C ALA A 171 -0.30 -9.59 -14.57
N ASP A 172 0.50 -8.52 -14.61
CA ASP A 172 1.96 -8.61 -14.78
C ASP A 172 2.62 -9.19 -13.52
N HIS A 173 2.06 -8.87 -12.34
CA HIS A 173 2.45 -9.45 -11.06
C HIS A 173 1.23 -10.06 -10.36
N ALA A 174 1.30 -11.35 -10.09
CA ALA A 174 0.25 -12.09 -9.42
C ALA A 174 0.60 -12.33 -7.94
N VAL A 175 -0.26 -11.85 -7.04
CA VAL A 175 -0.13 -12.07 -5.58
C VAL A 175 -1.27 -12.96 -5.12
N MET A 176 -1.00 -14.24 -5.01
CA MET A 176 -1.96 -15.25 -4.57
C MET A 176 -1.91 -15.42 -3.05
N LEU A 177 -3.05 -15.29 -2.39
CA LEU A 177 -3.20 -15.36 -0.93
C LEU A 177 -4.02 -16.60 -0.56
N ASP A 178 -3.38 -17.74 -0.40
CA ASP A 178 -4.04 -19.01 -0.10
C ASP A 178 -4.57 -19.06 1.34
N THR A 179 -5.75 -18.53 1.56
CA THR A 179 -6.41 -18.54 2.87
C THR A 179 -7.33 -19.75 3.08
N GLY A 180 -7.61 -20.52 2.02
CA GLY A 180 -8.53 -21.64 2.07
C GLY A 180 -9.98 -21.23 2.39
N ALA A 181 -10.80 -22.23 2.77
CA ALA A 181 -12.22 -22.03 3.07
C ALA A 181 -12.44 -21.17 4.32
N GLU A 182 -13.43 -20.28 4.26
CA GLU A 182 -13.80 -19.41 5.39
C GLU A 182 -14.56 -20.20 6.48
N PRO A 183 -14.55 -19.75 7.74
CA PRO A 183 -15.40 -20.31 8.79
C PRO A 183 -16.89 -20.26 8.44
N ILE A 184 -17.33 -19.18 7.82
CA ILE A 184 -18.64 -19.05 7.19
C ILE A 184 -18.39 -19.09 5.67
N ALA A 185 -18.77 -20.17 5.01
CA ALA A 185 -18.51 -20.40 3.59
C ALA A 185 -18.90 -19.19 2.73
N GLY A 186 -18.03 -18.77 1.83
CA GLY A 186 -18.25 -17.60 0.96
C GLY A 186 -18.10 -16.23 1.65
N SER A 187 -17.92 -16.18 2.97
CA SER A 187 -17.77 -14.90 3.69
C SER A 187 -16.34 -14.34 3.62
N THR A 188 -15.93 -13.95 2.43
CA THR A 188 -14.56 -13.46 2.11
C THR A 188 -14.16 -12.16 2.81
N ARG A 189 -15.06 -11.54 3.57
CA ARG A 189 -14.71 -10.43 4.46
C ARG A 189 -13.85 -10.86 5.66
N MET A 190 -13.73 -12.17 5.94
CA MET A 190 -13.03 -12.75 7.08
C MET A 190 -11.54 -12.95 6.77
N LYS A 191 -11.05 -14.20 6.64
CA LYS A 191 -9.62 -14.49 6.41
C LYS A 191 -9.09 -13.89 5.11
N ALA A 192 -9.86 -14.03 4.03
CA ALA A 192 -9.47 -13.46 2.74
C ALA A 192 -9.32 -11.94 2.83
N GLY A 193 -10.30 -11.24 3.42
CA GLY A 193 -10.22 -9.80 3.64
C GLY A 193 -9.03 -9.41 4.54
N THR A 194 -8.78 -10.16 5.62
CA THR A 194 -7.62 -9.91 6.49
C THR A 194 -6.29 -10.06 5.73
N ALA A 195 -6.14 -11.12 4.93
CA ALA A 195 -4.95 -11.32 4.11
C ALA A 195 -4.75 -10.18 3.09
N GLN A 196 -5.83 -9.76 2.41
CA GLN A 196 -5.80 -8.60 1.51
C GLN A 196 -5.38 -7.32 2.24
N ARG A 197 -5.95 -7.05 3.41
CA ARG A 197 -5.61 -5.89 4.23
C ARG A 197 -4.13 -5.85 4.58
N ILE A 198 -3.56 -6.97 5.05
CA ILE A 198 -2.14 -7.07 5.38
C ILE A 198 -1.29 -6.88 4.11
N THR A 199 -1.66 -7.52 3.01
CA THR A 199 -0.96 -7.43 1.73
C THR A 199 -0.88 -6.01 1.21
N LEU A 200 -2.00 -5.29 1.18
CA LEU A 200 -2.06 -3.90 0.71
C LEU A 200 -1.21 -3.00 1.60
N ASN A 201 -1.32 -3.13 2.92
CA ASN A 201 -0.54 -2.32 3.86
C ASN A 201 0.97 -2.57 3.75
N VAL A 202 1.40 -3.83 3.63
CA VAL A 202 2.82 -4.17 3.43
C VAL A 202 3.31 -3.67 2.08
N PHE A 203 2.53 -3.85 1.01
CA PHE A 203 2.86 -3.39 -0.34
C PHE A 203 3.04 -1.87 -0.38
N SER A 204 2.04 -1.12 0.05
CA SER A 204 2.06 0.34 0.01
C SER A 204 3.18 0.92 0.88
N SER A 205 3.37 0.38 2.09
CA SER A 205 4.46 0.80 2.98
C SER A 205 5.83 0.53 2.35
N LEU A 206 6.04 -0.65 1.76
CA LEU A 206 7.30 -0.97 1.10
C LEU A 206 7.56 -0.03 -0.10
N VAL A 207 6.55 0.22 -0.93
CA VAL A 207 6.66 1.18 -2.04
C VAL A 207 7.05 2.56 -1.54
N MET A 208 6.42 3.06 -0.47
CA MET A 208 6.74 4.38 0.10
C MET A 208 8.15 4.42 0.70
N ILE A 209 8.63 3.33 1.31
CA ILE A 209 10.03 3.19 1.77
C ILE A 209 10.99 3.27 0.58
N LEU A 210 10.74 2.51 -0.49
CA LEU A 210 11.56 2.48 -1.71
C LEU A 210 11.58 3.84 -2.44
N LEU A 211 10.53 4.63 -2.31
CA LEU A 211 10.45 5.99 -2.82
C LEU A 211 11.11 7.04 -1.90
N GLY A 212 11.75 6.59 -0.80
CA GLY A 212 12.49 7.46 0.12
C GLY A 212 11.61 8.33 1.03
N ARG A 213 10.33 7.93 1.26
CA ARG A 213 9.42 8.65 2.16
C ARG A 213 9.62 8.29 3.63
N VAL A 214 10.46 7.30 3.88
CA VAL A 214 10.86 6.85 5.22
C VAL A 214 12.38 6.91 5.34
N TYR A 215 12.89 7.37 6.47
CA TYR A 215 14.30 7.38 6.81
C TYR A 215 14.47 6.99 8.29
N ASP A 216 15.35 6.05 8.58
CA ASP A 216 15.59 5.52 9.94
C ASP A 216 14.29 5.12 10.68
N GLY A 217 13.37 4.45 9.96
CA GLY A 217 12.06 4.06 10.50
C GLY A 217 11.08 5.22 10.75
N LEU A 218 11.43 6.44 10.35
CA LEU A 218 10.62 7.65 10.56
C LEU A 218 10.04 8.16 9.25
N MET A 219 8.79 8.62 9.29
CA MET A 219 8.13 9.27 8.15
C MET A 219 8.71 10.67 7.95
N VAL A 220 9.56 10.85 6.92
CA VAL A 220 10.26 12.12 6.66
C VAL A 220 9.64 12.96 5.55
N ASP A 221 8.58 12.47 4.91
CA ASP A 221 7.86 13.18 3.86
C ASP A 221 6.52 13.76 4.34
N LEU A 222 6.27 13.76 5.65
CA LEU A 222 5.08 14.38 6.19
C LEU A 222 5.17 15.92 6.07
N GLN A 223 4.03 16.56 5.78
CA GLN A 223 3.89 18.01 5.82
C GLN A 223 3.26 18.44 7.14
N ALA A 224 3.87 19.39 7.81
CA ALA A 224 3.45 19.89 9.12
C ALA A 224 2.24 20.84 9.02
N VAL A 225 1.09 20.34 8.53
CA VAL A 225 -0.14 21.12 8.30
C VAL A 225 -1.05 21.26 9.53
N SER A 226 -0.75 20.59 10.63
CA SER A 226 -1.50 20.69 11.89
C SER A 226 -0.56 20.73 13.09
N GLN A 227 -1.02 21.25 14.22
CA GLN A 227 -0.18 21.31 15.46
C GLN A 227 0.36 19.95 15.87
N LYS A 228 -0.42 18.87 15.71
CA LYS A 228 0.04 17.50 16.00
C LYS A 228 1.18 17.10 15.06
N LEU A 229 1.07 17.41 13.78
CA LEU A 229 2.09 17.10 12.78
C LEU A 229 3.34 17.95 12.94
N VAL A 230 3.19 19.23 13.33
CA VAL A 230 4.33 20.12 13.69
C VAL A 230 5.13 19.49 14.84
N ARG A 231 4.48 19.14 15.96
CA ARG A 231 5.15 18.50 17.12
C ARG A 231 5.84 17.19 16.73
N ARG A 232 5.19 16.40 15.87
CA ARG A 232 5.78 15.16 15.37
C ARG A 232 7.04 15.44 14.55
N SER A 233 6.99 16.42 13.65
CA SER A 233 8.13 16.84 12.82
C SER A 233 9.29 17.36 13.68
N GLU A 234 9.01 18.18 14.69
CA GLU A 234 10.02 18.64 15.66
C GLU A 234 10.70 17.45 16.35
N GLY A 235 9.92 16.46 16.82
CA GLY A 235 10.45 15.25 17.45
C GLY A 235 11.31 14.39 16.50
N ILE A 236 10.90 14.29 15.22
CA ILE A 236 11.68 13.60 14.18
C ILE A 236 13.01 14.32 13.96
N LEU A 237 13.00 15.65 13.80
CA LEU A 237 14.21 16.45 13.58
C LEU A 237 15.19 16.33 14.75
N THR A 238 14.69 16.50 16.00
CA THR A 238 15.50 16.32 17.20
C THR A 238 16.15 14.93 17.26
N ARG A 239 15.39 13.87 16.94
CA ARG A 239 15.91 12.50 16.93
C ARG A 239 16.96 12.27 15.84
N LEU A 240 16.76 12.80 14.65
CA LEU A 240 17.66 12.56 13.50
C LEU A 240 18.93 13.40 13.55
N THR A 241 18.89 14.57 14.17
CA THR A 241 20.00 15.55 14.11
C THR A 241 20.64 15.85 15.46
N GLY A 242 20.02 15.46 16.57
CA GLY A 242 20.45 15.84 17.91
C GLY A 242 20.18 17.31 18.26
N SER A 243 19.42 18.04 17.42
CA SER A 243 19.11 19.46 17.63
C SER A 243 18.18 19.69 18.83
N SER A 244 18.20 20.90 19.39
CA SER A 244 17.17 21.30 20.36
C SER A 244 15.80 21.46 19.68
N GLY A 245 14.72 21.43 20.46
CA GLY A 245 13.37 21.66 19.95
C GLY A 245 13.20 23.05 19.32
N GLU A 246 13.94 24.05 19.79
CA GLU A 246 13.94 25.40 19.22
C GLU A 246 14.62 25.42 17.84
N GLN A 247 15.79 24.80 17.72
CA GLN A 247 16.50 24.65 16.45
C GLN A 247 15.68 23.84 15.42
N ALA A 248 15.03 22.76 15.88
CA ALA A 248 14.15 21.95 15.03
C ALA A 248 12.97 22.76 14.50
N ARG A 249 12.35 23.58 15.34
CA ARG A 249 11.21 24.45 14.95
C ARG A 249 11.65 25.52 13.95
N GLU A 250 12.77 26.19 14.20
CA GLU A 250 13.32 27.19 13.30
C GLU A 250 13.68 26.59 11.94
N ALA A 251 14.34 25.43 11.92
CA ALA A 251 14.67 24.72 10.69
C ALA A 251 13.41 24.30 9.92
N LEU A 252 12.40 23.81 10.62
CA LEU A 252 11.12 23.41 10.01
C LEU A 252 10.39 24.63 9.42
N HIS A 253 10.41 25.76 10.08
CA HIS A 253 9.84 27.00 9.58
C HIS A 253 10.56 27.47 8.29
N ARG A 254 11.90 27.51 8.28
CA ARG A 254 12.71 27.83 7.11
C ARG A 254 12.53 26.85 5.95
N ALA A 255 12.26 25.58 6.28
CA ALA A 255 11.97 24.54 5.29
C ALA A 255 10.49 24.49 4.85
N HIS A 256 9.66 25.47 5.22
CA HIS A 256 8.22 25.51 4.93
C HIS A 256 7.48 24.20 5.30
N GLY A 257 7.84 23.60 6.43
CA GLY A 257 7.26 22.35 6.93
C GLY A 257 7.81 21.05 6.32
N ASN A 258 8.79 21.15 5.40
CA ASN A 258 9.42 19.97 4.80
C ASN A 258 10.51 19.41 5.72
N VAL A 259 10.27 18.23 6.27
CA VAL A 259 11.18 17.60 7.24
C VAL A 259 12.54 17.25 6.61
N LYS A 260 12.58 16.74 5.38
CA LYS A 260 13.84 16.40 4.70
C LYS A 260 14.73 17.62 4.50
N LEU A 261 14.15 18.73 4.05
CA LEU A 261 14.88 19.99 3.92
C LEU A 261 15.37 20.48 5.27
N ALA A 262 14.51 20.43 6.30
CA ALA A 262 14.88 20.85 7.64
C ALA A 262 16.05 20.03 8.22
N VAL A 263 16.12 18.72 7.94
CA VAL A 263 17.29 17.89 8.30
C VAL A 263 18.56 18.43 7.65
N LEU A 264 18.53 18.73 6.35
CA LEU A 264 19.72 19.25 5.65
C LEU A 264 20.13 20.65 6.16
N LEU A 265 19.17 21.53 6.48
CA LEU A 265 19.44 22.83 7.11
C LEU A 265 20.14 22.66 8.46
N LEU A 266 19.71 21.72 9.29
CA LEU A 266 20.32 21.41 10.58
C LEU A 266 21.74 20.81 10.45
N HIS A 267 22.06 20.26 9.28
CA HIS A 267 23.43 19.82 8.95
C HIS A 267 24.29 20.92 8.30
N GLY A 268 23.80 22.15 8.23
CA GLY A 268 24.57 23.32 7.82
C GLY A 268 24.37 23.79 6.39
N CYS A 269 23.52 23.14 5.60
CA CYS A 269 23.15 23.62 4.27
C CYS A 269 22.32 24.91 4.36
N ASP A 270 22.44 25.80 3.40
CA ASP A 270 21.41 26.81 3.18
C ASP A 270 20.19 26.23 2.45
N VAL A 271 19.10 27.00 2.33
CA VAL A 271 17.84 26.52 1.75
C VAL A 271 18.01 26.12 0.28
N LYS A 272 18.81 26.85 -0.48
CA LYS A 272 19.05 26.58 -1.90
C LYS A 272 19.88 25.32 -2.04
N GLU A 273 20.97 25.21 -1.31
CA GLU A 273 21.84 24.03 -1.31
C GLU A 273 21.07 22.79 -0.89
N ALA A 274 20.28 22.84 0.19
CA ALA A 274 19.45 21.75 0.65
C ALA A 274 18.43 21.28 -0.41
N THR A 275 17.81 22.24 -1.11
CA THR A 275 16.87 21.94 -2.19
C THR A 275 17.57 21.26 -3.37
N ASP A 276 18.71 21.79 -3.81
CA ASP A 276 19.49 21.25 -4.93
C ASP A 276 20.03 19.85 -4.63
N VAL A 277 20.55 19.64 -3.41
CA VAL A 277 21.02 18.34 -2.95
C VAL A 277 19.91 17.30 -2.91
N LEU A 278 18.75 17.66 -2.31
CA LEU A 278 17.62 16.76 -2.23
C LEU A 278 17.05 16.42 -3.61
N HIS A 279 17.02 17.38 -4.52
CA HIS A 279 16.59 17.18 -5.90
C HIS A 279 17.54 16.21 -6.65
N ARG A 280 18.86 16.42 -6.58
CA ARG A 280 19.85 15.49 -7.18
C ARG A 280 19.75 14.09 -6.59
N ALA A 281 19.46 13.99 -5.30
CA ALA A 281 19.25 12.72 -4.60
C ALA A 281 17.90 12.02 -4.93
N GLY A 282 17.08 12.56 -5.86
CA GLY A 282 15.77 12.01 -6.19
C GLY A 282 14.80 12.00 -4.98
N GLY A 283 14.94 12.96 -4.06
CA GLY A 283 14.13 13.04 -2.85
C GLY A 283 14.51 12.04 -1.75
N GLN A 284 15.61 11.30 -1.90
CA GLN A 284 16.06 10.31 -0.91
C GLN A 284 17.00 10.96 0.11
N LEU A 285 16.54 11.13 1.35
CA LEU A 285 17.30 11.81 2.40
C LEU A 285 18.65 11.13 2.69
N ARG A 286 18.72 9.80 2.64
CA ARG A 286 19.96 9.04 2.85
C ARG A 286 21.04 9.40 1.84
N VAL A 287 20.65 9.49 0.57
CA VAL A 287 21.55 9.87 -0.54
C VAL A 287 21.97 11.33 -0.38
N ALA A 288 21.01 12.22 -0.07
CA ALA A 288 21.25 13.63 0.16
C ALA A 288 22.25 13.89 1.31
N LEU A 289 22.09 13.18 2.43
CA LEU A 289 23.03 13.26 3.55
C LEU A 289 24.44 12.76 3.20
N ALA A 290 24.53 11.68 2.44
CA ALA A 290 25.83 11.19 1.98
C ALA A 290 26.53 12.18 1.06
N ASP A 291 25.79 12.88 0.19
CA ASP A 291 26.32 13.89 -0.75
C ASP A 291 26.95 15.09 -0.01
N ILE A 292 26.46 15.44 1.17
CA ILE A 292 27.04 16.50 2.03
C ILE A 292 28.06 15.99 3.07
N GLY A 293 28.56 14.75 2.91
CA GLY A 293 29.55 14.17 3.82
C GLY A 293 29.02 13.77 5.20
N LYS A 294 27.71 13.56 5.32
CA LYS A 294 27.00 13.12 6.53
C LYS A 294 26.30 11.78 6.29
N PRO A 295 27.05 10.68 6.07
CA PRO A 295 26.41 9.40 5.86
C PRO A 295 25.59 9.02 7.09
N GLY A 296 24.34 8.65 6.85
CA GLY A 296 23.51 8.03 7.87
C GLY A 296 24.08 6.67 8.31
N PRO A 297 23.48 6.01 9.32
CA PRO A 297 23.89 4.68 9.73
C PRO A 297 23.95 3.77 8.50
N LYS A 298 25.02 2.95 8.41
CA LYS A 298 25.17 1.99 7.33
C LYS A 298 23.94 1.09 7.28
N PRO A 299 23.46 0.70 6.08
CA PRO A 299 22.53 -0.41 6.00
C PRO A 299 23.15 -1.59 6.76
N ASN A 300 22.40 -2.25 7.64
CA ASN A 300 22.83 -3.54 8.14
C ASN A 300 23.12 -4.41 6.91
N ASP A 301 24.32 -4.94 6.83
CA ASP A 301 24.69 -5.86 5.77
C ASP A 301 23.67 -7.01 5.80
N LEU A 302 22.86 -7.12 4.75
CA LEU A 302 21.84 -8.16 4.61
C LEU A 302 22.47 -9.55 4.41
N ASP A 303 23.79 -9.62 4.41
CA ASP A 303 24.56 -10.87 4.26
C ASP A 303 24.60 -11.73 5.54
N ASP A 304 24.14 -11.21 6.69
CA ASP A 304 24.12 -11.94 7.97
C ASP A 304 22.76 -12.58 8.32
N LEU A 305 21.83 -12.68 7.40
CA LEU A 305 20.62 -13.45 7.65
C LEU A 305 20.92 -14.95 7.45
N PRO A 306 20.78 -15.80 8.50
CA PRO A 306 20.96 -17.23 8.35
C PRO A 306 19.95 -17.73 7.31
N THR A 307 20.49 -18.31 6.24
CA THR A 307 19.74 -19.10 5.27
C THR A 307 19.25 -20.37 5.97
N SER A 308 18.02 -20.37 6.48
CA SER A 308 17.32 -21.57 6.95
C SER A 308 15.81 -21.46 6.68
#